data_15f5c9915407c8121e95ad284ef8d921
#
_entry.id   15f5c9915407c8121e95ad284ef8d921
#
_cell.length_a   1.000
_cell.length_b   1.000
_cell.length_c   1.000
_cell.angle_alpha   90.00
_cell.angle_beta   90.00
_cell.angle_gamma   90.00
#
_symmetry.space_group_name_H-M   'P 1'
#
loop_
_entity.id
_entity.type
_entity.pdbx_description
1 polymer ?
#
loop_
_entity_poly.entity_id
_entity_poly.type
_entity_poly.pdbx_seq_one_letter_code
_entity_poly.pdbx_strand_id
1 'polypeptide(L)'
;MSVISYEDMPDIAVEFLNYMLTIKGKSIKTVQEYYYDLRTFFRYIKLTTRPGFKDADFDTIDVRDITLDDIKKIDLADLYSFMSFISRFRGNSAVTRARKVACLRSFYKYLFTKVKLIDYNPAAELDSPKVVHRLPKYLNVDESIQLLESVEGNNQERDYAILVLFLNCGLRLSELVGINLSNIRGDTLTVIGKGNKERTIYLNQACLDAINAYLRVRPVEGVKDKNALFLSERKQRISPKTVQYLVKKYLGAAGLDTQKYSTHKLRHTAATLMYKHGHVDIRALQAILGHESIATTEIYTHIDDDQLRRAVESNPLSSYSGRLKQRGKTSKAGPQD
;
A
#
# COMPACT_ATOMS: atom_id res chain seq x y z
N MET A 1 -13.60 -18.14 9.84
CA MET A 1 -13.69 -17.24 8.67
C MET A 1 -15.07 -16.63 8.71
N SER A 2 -15.20 -15.31 8.88
CA SER A 2 -16.51 -14.66 8.75
C SER A 2 -16.90 -14.73 7.27
N VAL A 3 -17.88 -15.53 6.96
CA VAL A 3 -18.57 -15.51 5.65
C VAL A 3 -19.15 -14.11 5.53
N ILE A 4 -18.79 -13.38 4.47
CA ILE A 4 -19.43 -12.10 4.20
C ILE A 4 -20.87 -12.47 3.80
N SER A 5 -21.83 -12.07 4.62
CA SER A 5 -23.24 -12.14 4.23
C SER A 5 -23.52 -10.96 3.31
N TYR A 6 -24.08 -11.24 2.14
CA TYR A 6 -24.50 -10.24 1.15
C TYR A 6 -26.04 -10.09 1.11
N GLU A 7 -26.73 -10.45 2.20
CA GLU A 7 -28.19 -10.50 2.29
C GLU A 7 -28.89 -9.16 2.00
N ASP A 8 -28.16 -8.06 2.11
CA ASP A 8 -28.63 -6.70 1.84
C ASP A 8 -28.27 -6.18 0.45
N MET A 9 -27.89 -7.08 -0.49
CA MET A 9 -27.51 -6.73 -1.86
C MET A 9 -28.39 -7.41 -2.90
N PRO A 10 -28.56 -6.79 -4.09
CA PRO A 10 -29.23 -7.45 -5.23
C PRO A 10 -28.44 -8.68 -5.70
N ASP A 11 -29.14 -9.73 -6.14
CA ASP A 11 -28.54 -11.00 -6.59
C ASP A 11 -27.42 -10.80 -7.63
N ILE A 12 -27.64 -9.91 -8.59
CA ILE A 12 -26.67 -9.57 -9.63
C ILE A 12 -25.33 -9.04 -9.08
N ALA A 13 -25.39 -8.31 -7.96
CA ALA A 13 -24.17 -7.84 -7.29
C ALA A 13 -23.51 -8.97 -6.48
N VAL A 14 -24.31 -9.82 -5.85
CA VAL A 14 -23.81 -11.02 -5.14
C VAL A 14 -23.06 -11.93 -6.10
N GLU A 15 -23.61 -12.21 -7.27
CA GLU A 15 -22.96 -13.00 -8.31
C GLU A 15 -21.64 -12.38 -8.76
N PHE A 16 -21.59 -11.07 -8.99
CA PHE A 16 -20.35 -10.38 -9.32
C PHE A 16 -19.30 -10.45 -8.19
N LEU A 17 -19.70 -10.25 -6.95
CA LEU A 17 -18.79 -10.31 -5.80
C LEU A 17 -18.21 -11.73 -5.63
N ASN A 18 -19.05 -12.76 -5.81
CA ASN A 18 -18.61 -14.15 -5.82
C ASN A 18 -17.64 -14.44 -6.97
N TYR A 19 -17.93 -13.94 -8.18
CA TYR A 19 -17.02 -14.04 -9.32
C TYR A 19 -15.66 -13.38 -9.02
N MET A 20 -15.67 -12.21 -8.38
CA MET A 20 -14.42 -11.53 -8.00
C MET A 20 -13.61 -12.33 -6.97
N LEU A 21 -14.28 -12.98 -6.03
CA LEU A 21 -13.64 -13.79 -5.01
C LEU A 21 -13.11 -15.11 -5.59
N THR A 22 -13.96 -15.87 -6.26
CA THR A 22 -13.70 -17.27 -6.62
C THR A 22 -12.95 -17.42 -7.96
N ILE A 23 -13.32 -16.64 -8.97
CA ILE A 23 -12.74 -16.73 -10.31
C ILE A 23 -11.58 -15.76 -10.49
N LYS A 24 -11.72 -14.51 -10.00
CA LYS A 24 -10.67 -13.50 -10.11
C LYS A 24 -9.63 -13.59 -8.99
N GLY A 25 -9.84 -14.42 -7.99
CA GLY A 25 -8.90 -14.60 -6.86
C GLY A 25 -8.63 -13.31 -6.08
N LYS A 26 -9.60 -12.38 -6.04
CA LYS A 26 -9.41 -11.15 -5.26
C LYS A 26 -9.48 -11.43 -3.77
N SER A 27 -8.71 -10.70 -2.98
CA SER A 27 -8.74 -10.85 -1.53
C SER A 27 -10.14 -10.54 -0.97
N ILE A 28 -10.52 -11.21 0.13
CA ILE A 28 -11.78 -10.95 0.86
C ILE A 28 -11.93 -9.45 1.14
N LYS A 29 -10.85 -8.78 1.55
CA LYS A 29 -10.88 -7.33 1.81
C LYS A 29 -11.21 -6.52 0.56
N THR A 30 -10.67 -6.86 -0.61
CA THR A 30 -10.98 -6.18 -1.87
C THR A 30 -12.44 -6.37 -2.25
N VAL A 31 -12.97 -7.57 -2.08
CA VAL A 31 -14.37 -7.88 -2.36
C VAL A 31 -15.30 -7.14 -1.40
N GLN A 32 -14.92 -7.03 -0.12
CA GLN A 32 -15.64 -6.25 0.89
C GLN A 32 -15.68 -4.76 0.55
N GLU A 33 -14.58 -4.19 0.06
CA GLU A 33 -14.56 -2.79 -0.40
C GLU A 33 -15.46 -2.59 -1.62
N TYR A 34 -15.49 -3.55 -2.57
CA TYR A 34 -16.38 -3.51 -3.72
C TYR A 34 -17.85 -3.66 -3.32
N TYR A 35 -18.16 -4.49 -2.33
CA TYR A 35 -19.49 -4.57 -1.74
C TYR A 35 -19.96 -3.19 -1.22
N TYR A 36 -19.14 -2.49 -0.42
CA TYR A 36 -19.50 -1.15 0.06
C TYR A 36 -19.63 -0.12 -1.08
N ASP A 37 -18.80 -0.25 -2.12
CA ASP A 37 -18.83 0.64 -3.27
C ASP A 37 -20.11 0.45 -4.08
N LEU A 38 -20.49 -0.77 -4.39
CA LEU A 38 -21.73 -1.10 -5.11
C LEU A 38 -22.97 -0.73 -4.27
N ARG A 39 -22.97 -1.01 -2.97
CA ARG A 39 -24.08 -0.62 -2.09
C ARG A 39 -24.28 0.91 -2.11
N THR A 40 -23.21 1.67 -2.05
CA THR A 40 -23.27 3.13 -2.16
C THR A 40 -23.83 3.57 -3.52
N PHE A 41 -23.42 2.91 -4.59
CA PHE A 41 -23.89 3.19 -5.93
C PHE A 41 -25.39 2.87 -6.11
N PHE A 42 -25.85 1.73 -5.65
CA PHE A 42 -27.25 1.34 -5.74
C PHE A 42 -28.17 2.23 -4.89
N ARG A 43 -27.71 2.66 -3.72
CA ARG A 43 -28.41 3.67 -2.92
C ARG A 43 -28.58 4.98 -3.69
N TYR A 44 -27.53 5.41 -4.40
CA TYR A 44 -27.57 6.59 -5.24
C TYR A 44 -28.58 6.43 -6.40
N ILE A 45 -28.58 5.30 -7.09
CA ILE A 45 -29.57 5.00 -8.14
C ILE A 45 -31.00 5.18 -7.58
N LYS A 46 -31.31 4.55 -6.46
CA LYS A 46 -32.63 4.66 -5.85
C LYS A 46 -32.99 6.09 -5.45
N LEU A 47 -32.05 6.80 -4.85
CA LEU A 47 -32.23 8.20 -4.44
C LEU A 47 -32.59 9.09 -5.63
N THR A 48 -32.02 8.85 -6.80
CA THR A 48 -32.18 9.72 -7.98
C THR A 48 -33.29 9.27 -8.91
N THR A 49 -33.59 7.97 -8.96
CA THR A 49 -34.60 7.43 -9.92
C THR A 49 -35.96 7.15 -9.31
N ARG A 50 -36.06 7.04 -7.97
CA ARG A 50 -37.33 6.70 -7.30
C ARG A 50 -37.83 7.84 -6.42
N PRO A 51 -38.97 8.44 -6.71
CA PRO A 51 -39.50 9.65 -6.02
C PRO A 51 -39.59 9.51 -4.50
N GLY A 52 -39.93 8.31 -3.99
CA GLY A 52 -40.12 8.05 -2.57
C GLY A 52 -38.86 8.09 -1.71
N PHE A 53 -37.65 8.20 -2.29
CA PHE A 53 -36.37 8.19 -1.57
C PHE A 53 -35.67 9.55 -1.49
N LYS A 54 -36.31 10.62 -2.03
CA LYS A 54 -35.67 11.94 -2.14
C LYS A 54 -35.28 12.55 -0.79
N ASP A 55 -36.06 12.26 0.25
CA ASP A 55 -35.80 12.72 1.63
C ASP A 55 -35.38 11.60 2.58
N ALA A 56 -35.06 10.41 2.05
CA ALA A 56 -34.64 9.26 2.87
C ALA A 56 -33.22 9.44 3.39
N ASP A 57 -32.95 8.91 4.60
CA ASP A 57 -31.58 8.77 5.07
C ASP A 57 -30.82 7.81 4.14
N PHE A 58 -29.84 8.36 3.43
CA PHE A 58 -29.05 7.65 2.43
C PHE A 58 -28.45 6.34 2.95
N ASP A 59 -28.00 6.33 4.21
CA ASP A 59 -27.33 5.17 4.78
C ASP A 59 -28.27 4.04 5.17
N THR A 60 -29.58 4.30 5.21
CA THR A 60 -30.63 3.31 5.52
C THR A 60 -31.36 2.77 4.28
N ILE A 61 -31.13 3.33 3.09
CA ILE A 61 -31.78 2.88 1.86
C ILE A 61 -31.46 1.41 1.59
N ASP A 62 -32.49 0.58 1.58
CA ASP A 62 -32.41 -0.83 1.14
C ASP A 62 -32.15 -0.90 -0.37
N VAL A 63 -31.27 -1.80 -0.81
CA VAL A 63 -30.89 -1.93 -2.22
C VAL A 63 -31.20 -3.30 -2.82
N ARG A 64 -31.81 -4.20 -2.06
CA ARG A 64 -32.12 -5.59 -2.49
C ARG A 64 -33.03 -5.65 -3.71
N ASP A 65 -33.90 -4.68 -3.87
CA ASP A 65 -34.89 -4.56 -4.93
C ASP A 65 -34.39 -3.81 -6.19
N ILE A 66 -33.08 -3.54 -6.29
CA ILE A 66 -32.47 -3.05 -7.53
C ILE A 66 -32.48 -4.17 -8.55
N THR A 67 -33.07 -3.88 -9.70
CA THR A 67 -33.22 -4.84 -10.81
C THR A 67 -32.15 -4.65 -11.88
N LEU A 68 -32.05 -5.62 -12.77
CA LEU A 68 -31.20 -5.49 -13.96
C LEU A 68 -31.65 -4.31 -14.84
N ASP A 69 -32.96 -4.04 -14.92
CA ASP A 69 -33.50 -2.92 -15.71
C ASP A 69 -33.12 -1.56 -15.12
N ASP A 70 -33.02 -1.44 -13.78
CA ASP A 70 -32.50 -0.24 -13.14
C ASP A 70 -31.03 -0.01 -13.53
N ILE A 71 -30.25 -1.09 -13.62
CA ILE A 71 -28.82 -1.05 -13.97
C ILE A 71 -28.61 -0.72 -15.46
N LYS A 72 -29.47 -1.24 -16.35
CA LYS A 72 -29.42 -0.98 -17.80
C LYS A 72 -29.72 0.47 -18.18
N LYS A 73 -30.55 1.17 -17.38
CA LYS A 73 -30.90 2.56 -17.60
C LYS A 73 -29.80 3.56 -17.31
N ILE A 74 -28.78 3.13 -16.57
CA ILE A 74 -27.65 3.99 -16.18
C ILE A 74 -26.75 4.25 -17.39
N ASP A 75 -26.51 5.51 -17.66
CA ASP A 75 -25.59 5.97 -18.69
C ASP A 75 -24.29 6.55 -18.09
N LEU A 76 -23.39 7.03 -18.94
CA LEU A 76 -22.11 7.63 -18.51
C LEU A 76 -22.35 8.94 -17.72
N ALA A 77 -23.39 9.72 -18.06
CA ALA A 77 -23.70 10.97 -17.37
C ALA A 77 -24.16 10.69 -15.93
N ASP A 78 -24.94 9.63 -15.71
CA ASP A 78 -25.35 9.18 -14.39
C ASP A 78 -24.14 8.78 -13.53
N LEU A 79 -23.17 8.10 -14.13
CA LEU A 79 -21.92 7.71 -13.44
C LEU A 79 -21.10 8.96 -13.04
N TYR A 80 -20.98 9.96 -13.89
CA TYR A 80 -20.35 11.24 -13.52
C TYR A 80 -21.13 11.98 -12.43
N SER A 81 -22.46 11.95 -12.49
CA SER A 81 -23.33 12.52 -11.46
C SER A 81 -23.14 11.82 -10.12
N PHE A 82 -23.02 10.49 -10.11
CA PHE A 82 -22.64 9.73 -8.93
C PHE A 82 -21.26 10.14 -8.39
N MET A 83 -20.25 10.31 -9.27
CA MET A 83 -18.91 10.77 -8.84
C MET A 83 -18.97 12.15 -8.20
N SER A 84 -19.78 13.05 -8.74
CA SER A 84 -20.04 14.39 -8.15
C SER A 84 -20.71 14.28 -6.79
N PHE A 85 -21.74 13.44 -6.66
CA PHE A 85 -22.45 13.19 -5.41
C PHE A 85 -21.52 12.72 -4.31
N ILE A 86 -20.74 11.66 -4.54
CA ILE A 86 -19.82 11.11 -3.52
C ILE A 86 -18.67 12.07 -3.18
N SER A 87 -18.31 12.97 -4.11
CA SER A 87 -17.32 14.01 -3.86
C SER A 87 -17.86 15.10 -2.94
N ARG A 88 -19.05 15.66 -3.28
CA ARG A 88 -19.61 16.84 -2.62
C ARG A 88 -20.35 16.51 -1.32
N PHE A 89 -21.17 15.47 -1.35
CA PHE A 89 -22.04 15.13 -0.22
C PHE A 89 -21.48 14.08 0.72
N ARG A 90 -20.57 13.22 0.23
CA ARG A 90 -19.93 12.16 1.05
C ARG A 90 -18.47 12.45 1.39
N GLY A 91 -17.91 13.56 0.92
CA GLY A 91 -16.54 13.96 1.22
C GLY A 91 -15.45 12.95 0.78
N ASN A 92 -15.76 12.11 -0.22
CA ASN A 92 -14.82 11.06 -0.64
C ASN A 92 -13.57 11.65 -1.27
N SER A 93 -12.39 11.21 -0.80
CA SER A 93 -11.11 11.60 -1.38
C SER A 93 -10.94 11.14 -2.83
N ALA A 94 -10.02 11.74 -3.59
CA ALA A 94 -9.71 11.31 -4.96
C ALA A 94 -9.33 9.82 -5.02
N VAL A 95 -8.58 9.31 -4.04
CA VAL A 95 -8.21 7.88 -3.94
C VAL A 95 -9.44 6.99 -3.78
N THR A 96 -10.36 7.37 -2.89
CA THR A 96 -11.61 6.63 -2.67
C THR A 96 -12.47 6.64 -3.92
N ARG A 97 -12.60 7.79 -4.61
CA ARG A 97 -13.33 7.89 -5.87
C ARG A 97 -12.71 7.05 -6.99
N ALA A 98 -11.36 7.04 -7.11
CA ALA A 98 -10.67 6.20 -8.09
C ALA A 98 -10.93 4.70 -7.85
N ARG A 99 -10.99 4.25 -6.58
CA ARG A 99 -11.36 2.87 -6.24
C ARG A 99 -12.80 2.56 -6.66
N LYS A 100 -13.73 3.48 -6.42
CA LYS A 100 -15.14 3.32 -6.84
C LYS A 100 -15.28 3.24 -8.37
N VAL A 101 -14.54 4.06 -9.12
CA VAL A 101 -14.44 3.95 -10.58
C VAL A 101 -13.95 2.55 -10.99
N ALA A 102 -12.88 2.04 -10.37
CA ALA A 102 -12.37 0.70 -10.66
C ALA A 102 -13.40 -0.41 -10.35
N CYS A 103 -14.18 -0.24 -9.29
CA CYS A 103 -15.27 -1.15 -8.94
C CYS A 103 -16.36 -1.13 -10.01
N LEU A 104 -16.87 0.04 -10.38
CA LEU A 104 -17.92 0.20 -11.40
C LEU A 104 -17.49 -0.30 -12.77
N ARG A 105 -16.25 0.03 -13.20
CA ARG A 105 -15.68 -0.52 -14.45
C ARG A 105 -15.62 -2.05 -14.42
N SER A 106 -15.23 -2.64 -13.29
CA SER A 106 -15.17 -4.10 -13.14
C SER A 106 -16.56 -4.72 -13.15
N PHE A 107 -17.55 -4.09 -12.49
CA PHE A 107 -18.92 -4.56 -12.43
C PHE A 107 -19.61 -4.51 -13.81
N TYR A 108 -19.60 -3.37 -14.48
CA TYR A 108 -20.21 -3.23 -15.81
C TYR A 108 -19.47 -4.07 -16.86
N LYS A 109 -18.14 -4.21 -16.77
CA LYS A 109 -17.40 -5.13 -17.62
C LYS A 109 -17.82 -6.57 -17.41
N TYR A 110 -18.07 -7.00 -16.18
CA TYR A 110 -18.59 -8.34 -15.87
C TYR A 110 -19.95 -8.55 -16.52
N LEU A 111 -20.88 -7.61 -16.35
CA LEU A 111 -22.23 -7.67 -16.95
C LEU A 111 -22.19 -7.72 -18.47
N PHE A 112 -21.33 -6.94 -19.10
CA PHE A 112 -21.21 -6.86 -20.56
C PHE A 112 -20.48 -8.03 -21.17
N THR A 113 -19.30 -8.42 -20.63
CA THR A 113 -18.40 -9.36 -21.31
C THR A 113 -18.49 -10.80 -20.78
N LYS A 114 -18.96 -11.02 -19.54
CA LYS A 114 -18.96 -12.35 -18.91
C LYS A 114 -20.34 -12.98 -18.93
N VAL A 115 -21.32 -12.29 -18.37
CA VAL A 115 -22.70 -12.81 -18.29
C VAL A 115 -23.59 -12.29 -19.42
N LYS A 116 -23.15 -11.29 -20.19
CA LYS A 116 -23.86 -10.72 -21.35
C LYS A 116 -25.30 -10.30 -21.04
N LEU A 117 -25.50 -9.67 -19.87
CA LEU A 117 -26.80 -9.20 -19.42
C LEU A 117 -27.12 -7.79 -19.89
N ILE A 118 -26.12 -7.06 -20.39
CA ILE A 118 -26.26 -5.71 -20.95
C ILE A 118 -25.59 -5.63 -22.33
N ASP A 119 -26.14 -4.83 -23.23
CA ASP A 119 -25.64 -4.64 -24.60
C ASP A 119 -24.66 -3.48 -24.73
N TYR A 120 -24.59 -2.61 -23.70
CA TYR A 120 -23.70 -1.45 -23.62
C TYR A 120 -23.07 -1.35 -22.25
N ASN A 121 -21.79 -0.95 -22.20
CA ASN A 121 -21.04 -0.74 -20.96
C ASN A 121 -20.84 0.77 -20.68
N PRO A 122 -21.67 1.41 -19.84
CA PRO A 122 -21.57 2.84 -19.56
C PRO A 122 -20.29 3.25 -18.82
N ALA A 123 -19.64 2.28 -18.14
CA ALA A 123 -18.42 2.56 -17.37
C ALA A 123 -17.14 2.39 -18.20
N ALA A 124 -17.22 2.06 -19.50
CA ALA A 124 -16.04 1.85 -20.34
C ALA A 124 -15.18 3.14 -20.42
N GLU A 125 -15.84 4.27 -20.61
CA GLU A 125 -15.23 5.59 -20.76
C GLU A 125 -15.23 6.43 -19.47
N LEU A 126 -15.67 5.87 -18.34
CA LEU A 126 -15.73 6.59 -17.08
C LEU A 126 -14.31 6.93 -16.60
N ASP A 127 -13.93 8.20 -16.60
CA ASP A 127 -12.60 8.65 -16.18
C ASP A 127 -12.32 8.44 -14.69
N SER A 128 -11.07 8.10 -14.40
CA SER A 128 -10.60 8.03 -13.04
C SER A 128 -10.09 9.40 -12.56
N PRO A 129 -10.47 9.85 -11.35
CA PRO A 129 -9.95 11.10 -10.81
C PRO A 129 -8.41 11.09 -10.75
N LYS A 130 -7.78 12.22 -11.07
CA LYS A 130 -6.34 12.38 -10.86
C LYS A 130 -6.03 12.28 -9.36
N VAL A 131 -5.22 11.30 -9.00
CA VAL A 131 -4.69 11.15 -7.66
C VAL A 131 -3.34 11.85 -7.60
N VAL A 132 -3.26 12.93 -6.82
CA VAL A 132 -1.99 13.61 -6.57
C VAL A 132 -1.16 12.74 -5.63
N HIS A 133 -0.10 12.16 -6.16
CA HIS A 133 0.87 11.43 -5.36
C HIS A 133 1.75 12.43 -4.60
N ARG A 134 1.51 12.53 -3.30
CA ARG A 134 2.40 13.31 -2.41
C ARG A 134 3.64 12.47 -2.13
N LEU A 135 4.80 13.15 -2.02
CA LEU A 135 6.02 12.51 -1.56
C LEU A 135 5.78 11.75 -0.25
N PRO A 136 6.28 10.51 -0.14
CA PRO A 136 6.10 9.74 1.09
C PRO A 136 6.76 10.47 2.25
N LYS A 137 5.98 10.72 3.31
CA LYS A 137 6.55 11.17 4.58
C LYS A 137 7.23 9.99 5.25
N TYR A 138 8.46 10.17 5.69
CA TYR A 138 9.29 9.16 6.36
C TYR A 138 10.03 9.80 7.53
N LEU A 139 10.51 9.00 8.47
CA LEU A 139 11.39 9.42 9.55
C LEU A 139 12.83 9.55 9.02
N ASN A 140 13.53 10.61 9.38
CA ASN A 140 14.97 10.67 9.16
C ASN A 140 15.70 9.69 10.10
N VAL A 141 17.04 9.62 10.03
CA VAL A 141 17.84 8.72 10.86
C VAL A 141 17.67 9.03 12.34
N ASP A 142 17.78 10.31 12.72
CA ASP A 142 17.68 10.76 14.12
C ASP A 142 16.29 10.49 14.70
N GLU A 143 15.22 10.80 13.96
CA GLU A 143 13.84 10.49 14.35
C GLU A 143 13.63 8.97 14.49
N SER A 144 14.29 8.15 13.67
CA SER A 144 14.22 6.69 13.75
C SER A 144 14.93 6.15 14.99
N ILE A 145 16.08 6.71 15.34
CA ILE A 145 16.82 6.40 16.58
C ILE A 145 15.98 6.81 17.78
N GLN A 146 15.48 8.03 17.80
CA GLN A 146 14.61 8.56 18.87
C GLN A 146 13.38 7.66 19.10
N LEU A 147 12.76 7.14 18.02
CA LEU A 147 11.66 6.20 18.12
C LEU A 147 12.09 4.89 18.80
N LEU A 148 13.26 4.35 18.45
CA LEU A 148 13.78 3.11 19.05
C LEU A 148 14.15 3.30 20.52
N GLU A 149 14.73 4.44 20.89
CA GLU A 149 15.11 4.79 22.26
C GLU A 149 13.90 5.06 23.16
N SER A 150 12.74 5.40 22.59
CA SER A 150 11.51 5.64 23.35
C SER A 150 10.85 4.36 23.89
N VAL A 151 11.40 3.18 23.54
CA VAL A 151 10.77 1.90 23.91
C VAL A 151 11.07 1.55 25.35
N GLU A 152 10.00 1.45 26.16
CA GLU A 152 10.08 1.13 27.58
C GLU A 152 8.88 0.30 28.04
N GLY A 153 8.99 -0.30 29.24
CA GLY A 153 7.92 -1.03 29.92
C GLY A 153 8.02 -2.56 29.80
N ASN A 154 6.99 -3.26 30.29
CA ASN A 154 7.02 -4.71 30.50
C ASN A 154 7.16 -5.59 29.23
N ASN A 155 6.94 -5.01 28.05
CA ASN A 155 7.03 -5.71 26.77
C ASN A 155 8.12 -5.08 25.87
N GLN A 156 9.09 -4.41 26.46
CA GLN A 156 10.07 -3.60 25.73
C GLN A 156 10.85 -4.42 24.69
N GLU A 157 11.28 -5.64 24.98
CA GLU A 157 12.05 -6.46 24.06
C GLU A 157 11.21 -6.85 22.83
N ARG A 158 9.92 -7.18 23.05
CA ARG A 158 8.98 -7.46 21.96
C ARG A 158 8.75 -6.23 21.08
N ASP A 159 8.43 -5.11 21.71
CA ASP A 159 8.03 -3.89 21.04
C ASP A 159 9.22 -3.28 20.30
N TYR A 160 10.42 -3.35 20.90
CA TYR A 160 11.67 -2.98 20.26
C TYR A 160 11.95 -3.84 19.00
N ALA A 161 11.86 -5.17 19.12
CA ALA A 161 12.05 -6.06 17.97
C ALA A 161 11.06 -5.77 16.83
N ILE A 162 9.80 -5.45 17.16
CA ILE A 162 8.80 -5.05 16.16
C ILE A 162 9.21 -3.77 15.43
N LEU A 163 9.67 -2.74 16.16
CA LEU A 163 10.10 -1.47 15.56
C LEU A 163 11.38 -1.62 14.74
N VAL A 164 12.35 -2.38 15.24
CA VAL A 164 13.60 -2.68 14.52
C VAL A 164 13.30 -3.38 13.20
N LEU A 165 12.42 -4.38 13.19
CA LEU A 165 12.04 -5.09 11.97
C LEU A 165 11.30 -4.19 10.98
N PHE A 166 10.43 -3.28 11.42
CA PHE A 166 9.81 -2.32 10.53
C PHE A 166 10.82 -1.40 9.87
N LEU A 167 11.76 -0.87 10.65
CA LEU A 167 12.73 0.14 10.20
C LEU A 167 13.87 -0.45 9.37
N ASN A 168 14.24 -1.72 9.59
CA ASN A 168 15.34 -2.37 8.87
C ASN A 168 14.87 -3.24 7.71
N CYS A 169 13.72 -3.94 7.84
CA CYS A 169 13.27 -4.89 6.83
C CYS A 169 12.13 -4.34 5.95
N GLY A 170 11.53 -3.21 6.31
CA GLY A 170 10.42 -2.64 5.57
C GLY A 170 9.20 -3.56 5.45
N LEU A 171 8.90 -4.34 6.47
CA LEU A 171 7.79 -5.29 6.48
C LEU A 171 6.43 -4.61 6.32
N ARG A 172 5.47 -5.30 5.66
CA ARG A 172 4.06 -4.93 5.80
C ARG A 172 3.54 -5.36 7.16
N LEU A 173 2.56 -4.63 7.70
CA LEU A 173 1.95 -4.98 8.98
C LEU A 173 1.45 -6.43 9.02
N SER A 174 0.80 -6.90 7.94
CA SER A 174 0.32 -8.28 7.84
C SER A 174 1.46 -9.30 7.80
N GLU A 175 2.58 -8.97 7.18
CA GLU A 175 3.77 -9.82 7.16
C GLU A 175 4.36 -9.94 8.55
N LEU A 176 4.54 -8.83 9.26
CA LEU A 176 5.10 -8.82 10.62
C LEU A 176 4.26 -9.65 11.60
N VAL A 177 2.94 -9.45 11.64
CA VAL A 177 2.08 -10.22 12.56
C VAL A 177 1.97 -11.70 12.16
N GLY A 178 2.20 -12.01 10.88
CA GLY A 178 2.19 -13.36 10.35
C GLY A 178 3.46 -14.17 10.60
N ILE A 179 4.55 -13.56 11.07
CA ILE A 179 5.83 -14.26 11.28
C ILE A 179 5.67 -15.41 12.25
N ASN A 180 6.17 -16.58 11.83
CA ASN A 180 6.31 -17.76 12.66
C ASN A 180 7.78 -17.94 13.09
N LEU A 181 8.00 -18.61 14.20
CA LEU A 181 9.37 -19.00 14.62
C LEU A 181 10.10 -19.80 13.53
N SER A 182 9.36 -20.68 12.84
CA SER A 182 9.89 -21.50 11.74
C SER A 182 10.25 -20.73 10.47
N ASN A 183 9.82 -19.47 10.35
CA ASN A 183 10.17 -18.61 9.21
C ASN A 183 11.57 -18.00 9.31
N ILE A 184 12.21 -18.08 10.49
CA ILE A 184 13.54 -17.54 10.73
C ILE A 184 14.55 -18.70 10.65
N ARG A 185 15.55 -18.56 9.77
CA ARG A 185 16.63 -19.54 9.58
C ARG A 185 17.95 -18.82 9.43
N GLY A 186 18.78 -18.88 10.48
CA GLY A 186 20.01 -18.10 10.52
C GLY A 186 19.74 -16.60 10.39
N ASP A 187 20.28 -15.97 9.37
CA ASP A 187 20.13 -14.56 9.04
C ASP A 187 19.00 -14.27 8.04
N THR A 188 18.12 -15.25 7.76
CA THR A 188 17.04 -15.10 6.80
C THR A 188 15.68 -15.21 7.45
N LEU A 189 14.74 -14.41 6.92
CA LEU A 189 13.32 -14.40 7.29
C LEU A 189 12.47 -14.60 6.05
N THR A 190 11.69 -15.68 5.99
CA THR A 190 10.71 -15.90 4.93
C THR A 190 9.38 -15.25 5.31
N VAL A 191 8.84 -14.40 4.46
CA VAL A 191 7.51 -13.77 4.66
C VAL A 191 6.59 -14.06 3.49
N ILE A 192 5.28 -14.14 3.80
CA ILE A 192 4.24 -14.36 2.80
C ILE A 192 3.57 -13.02 2.51
N GLY A 193 3.72 -12.55 1.28
CA GLY A 193 3.15 -11.30 0.80
C GLY A 193 1.76 -11.44 0.21
N LYS A 194 1.32 -10.39 -0.50
CA LYS A 194 0.04 -10.37 -1.22
C LYS A 194 0.02 -11.48 -2.29
N GLY A 195 -1.11 -12.18 -2.39
CA GLY A 195 -1.27 -13.28 -3.37
C GLY A 195 -0.52 -14.56 -2.97
N ASN A 196 -0.22 -14.73 -1.68
CA ASN A 196 0.50 -15.91 -1.14
C ASN A 196 1.92 -16.09 -1.73
N LYS A 197 2.53 -15.00 -2.20
CA LYS A 197 3.90 -15.04 -2.73
C LYS A 197 4.89 -14.94 -1.57
N GLU A 198 5.79 -15.89 -1.50
CA GLU A 198 6.88 -15.90 -0.54
C GLU A 198 8.04 -15.03 -1.03
N ARG A 199 8.72 -14.38 -0.08
CA ARG A 199 10.00 -13.74 -0.31
C ARG A 199 10.91 -13.89 0.91
N THR A 200 12.19 -13.97 0.66
CA THR A 200 13.22 -13.98 1.69
C THR A 200 13.70 -12.56 1.96
N ILE A 201 13.88 -12.25 3.24
CA ILE A 201 14.45 -11.00 3.74
C ILE A 201 15.71 -11.37 4.52
N TYR A 202 16.80 -10.68 4.26
CA TYR A 202 18.03 -10.82 5.05
C TYR A 202 17.94 -9.96 6.30
N LEU A 203 18.26 -10.55 7.44
CA LEU A 203 18.27 -9.90 8.74
C LEU A 203 19.68 -9.41 9.04
N ASN A 204 19.84 -8.12 9.27
CA ASN A 204 21.11 -7.58 9.77
C ASN A 204 21.26 -7.87 11.26
N GLN A 205 22.46 -7.59 11.80
CA GLN A 205 22.79 -7.89 13.19
C GLN A 205 21.82 -7.25 14.18
N ALA A 206 21.38 -6.00 13.94
CA ALA A 206 20.41 -5.32 14.79
C ALA A 206 19.06 -6.05 14.87
N CYS A 207 18.60 -6.63 13.75
CA CYS A 207 17.39 -7.45 13.71
C CYS A 207 17.57 -8.75 14.49
N LEU A 208 18.69 -9.43 14.31
CA LEU A 208 19.00 -10.68 15.00
C LEU A 208 19.09 -10.47 16.52
N ASP A 209 19.80 -9.43 16.95
CA ASP A 209 19.94 -9.09 18.38
C ASP A 209 18.59 -8.77 19.01
N ALA A 210 17.77 -7.98 18.34
CA ALA A 210 16.43 -7.62 18.83
C ALA A 210 15.50 -8.84 18.92
N ILE A 211 15.51 -9.71 17.91
CA ILE A 211 14.73 -10.95 17.91
C ILE A 211 15.22 -11.86 19.06
N ASN A 212 16.51 -12.06 19.20
CA ASN A 212 17.09 -12.91 20.23
C ASN A 212 16.82 -12.38 21.63
N ALA A 213 16.89 -11.06 21.85
CA ALA A 213 16.52 -10.45 23.12
C ALA A 213 15.06 -10.74 23.47
N TYR A 214 14.17 -10.59 22.51
CA TYR A 214 12.76 -10.93 22.72
C TYR A 214 12.54 -12.43 22.96
N LEU A 215 13.19 -13.32 22.24
CA LEU A 215 13.03 -14.77 22.40
C LEU A 215 13.44 -15.27 23.81
N ARG A 216 14.38 -14.61 24.49
CA ARG A 216 14.77 -14.94 25.87
C ARG A 216 13.64 -14.69 26.88
N VAL A 217 12.78 -13.70 26.62
CA VAL A 217 11.69 -13.31 27.52
C VAL A 217 10.31 -13.71 26.98
N ARG A 218 10.25 -14.27 25.77
CA ARG A 218 9.00 -14.68 25.14
C ARG A 218 8.33 -15.78 25.95
N PRO A 219 7.05 -15.62 26.34
CA PRO A 219 6.31 -16.66 27.05
C PRO A 219 6.31 -17.99 26.29
N VAL A 220 6.50 -19.08 27.03
CA VAL A 220 6.43 -20.46 26.51
C VAL A 220 5.16 -21.15 27.01
N GLU A 221 4.86 -20.96 28.30
CA GLU A 221 3.70 -21.59 28.95
C GLU A 221 2.40 -20.84 28.67
N GLY A 222 1.32 -21.58 28.45
CA GLY A 222 -0.02 -21.05 28.21
C GLY A 222 -0.18 -20.33 26.86
N VAL A 223 0.78 -20.50 25.93
CA VAL A 223 0.75 -19.89 24.61
C VAL A 223 -0.25 -20.62 23.71
N LYS A 224 -1.21 -19.87 23.15
CA LYS A 224 -2.25 -20.42 22.26
C LYS A 224 -1.74 -20.70 20.85
N ASP A 225 -0.87 -19.83 20.31
CA ASP A 225 -0.19 -20.00 19.01
C ASP A 225 1.32 -20.16 19.26
N LYS A 226 1.75 -21.40 19.46
CA LYS A 226 3.15 -21.72 19.80
C LYS A 226 4.14 -21.29 18.71
N ASN A 227 3.72 -21.27 17.45
CA ASN A 227 4.60 -20.95 16.32
C ASN A 227 4.69 -19.44 16.04
N ALA A 228 3.75 -18.62 16.52
CA ALA A 228 3.80 -17.17 16.32
C ALA A 228 5.06 -16.56 16.93
N LEU A 229 5.83 -15.78 16.18
CA LEU A 229 6.98 -15.04 16.71
C LEU A 229 6.51 -14.06 17.78
N PHE A 230 5.61 -13.14 17.45
CA PHE A 230 5.15 -12.09 18.34
C PHE A 230 3.83 -12.45 19.02
N LEU A 231 3.82 -12.36 20.34
CA LEU A 231 2.67 -12.66 21.18
C LEU A 231 2.10 -11.38 21.81
N SER A 232 0.78 -11.35 21.92
CA SER A 232 0.08 -10.36 22.76
C SER A 232 0.17 -10.74 24.25
N GLU A 233 -0.24 -9.84 25.14
CA GLU A 233 -0.35 -10.12 26.59
C GLU A 233 -1.27 -11.30 26.91
N ARG A 234 -2.23 -11.57 26.01
CA ARG A 234 -3.14 -12.74 26.13
C ARG A 234 -2.50 -14.03 25.62
N LYS A 235 -1.18 -14.06 25.42
CA LYS A 235 -0.39 -15.20 24.95
C LYS A 235 -0.90 -15.83 23.65
N GLN A 236 -1.45 -15.01 22.77
CA GLN A 236 -1.84 -15.41 21.41
C GLN A 236 -1.10 -14.54 20.40
N ARG A 237 -1.10 -14.91 19.11
CA ARG A 237 -0.50 -14.11 18.04
C ARG A 237 -0.92 -12.66 18.16
N ILE A 238 0.05 -11.74 18.07
CA ILE A 238 -0.22 -10.31 18.14
C ILE A 238 -1.14 -9.87 17.01
N SER A 239 -2.10 -9.00 17.31
CA SER A 239 -3.03 -8.50 16.30
C SER A 239 -2.48 -7.28 15.54
N PRO A 240 -2.92 -7.05 14.28
CA PRO A 240 -2.58 -5.82 13.57
C PRO A 240 -2.95 -4.56 14.35
N LYS A 241 -4.11 -4.56 15.04
CA LYS A 241 -4.55 -3.42 15.87
C LYS A 241 -3.61 -3.15 17.04
N THR A 242 -3.13 -4.21 17.70
CA THR A 242 -2.16 -4.09 18.80
C THR A 242 -0.84 -3.48 18.29
N VAL A 243 -0.32 -3.94 17.14
CA VAL A 243 0.90 -3.39 16.54
C VAL A 243 0.72 -1.92 16.12
N GLN A 244 -0.42 -1.57 15.56
CA GLN A 244 -0.72 -0.17 15.23
C GLN A 244 -0.77 0.71 16.49
N TYR A 245 -1.38 0.21 17.55
CA TYR A 245 -1.45 0.90 18.84
C TYR A 245 -0.06 1.13 19.43
N LEU A 246 0.79 0.09 19.50
CA LEU A 246 2.14 0.22 20.05
C LEU A 246 3.01 1.19 19.24
N VAL A 247 2.94 1.14 17.90
CA VAL A 247 3.66 2.10 17.04
C VAL A 247 3.21 3.52 17.34
N LYS A 248 1.89 3.75 17.46
CA LYS A 248 1.36 5.08 17.83
C LYS A 248 1.81 5.52 19.22
N LYS A 249 1.83 4.60 20.21
CA LYS A 249 2.31 4.85 21.57
C LYS A 249 3.75 5.36 21.55
N TYR A 250 4.66 4.65 20.88
CA TYR A 250 6.08 4.99 20.88
C TYR A 250 6.41 6.21 19.99
N LEU A 251 5.67 6.43 18.92
CA LEU A 251 5.75 7.69 18.18
C LEU A 251 5.42 8.89 19.09
N GLY A 252 4.36 8.77 19.92
CA GLY A 252 4.01 9.81 20.88
C GLY A 252 5.05 9.99 21.99
N ALA A 253 5.59 8.89 22.54
CA ALA A 253 6.65 8.92 23.55
C ALA A 253 7.95 9.56 23.02
N ALA A 254 8.25 9.32 21.74
CA ALA A 254 9.36 9.96 21.03
C ALA A 254 9.09 11.43 20.63
N GLY A 255 7.95 12.03 20.98
CA GLY A 255 7.60 13.40 20.57
C GLY A 255 7.31 13.55 19.07
N LEU A 256 7.09 12.44 18.35
CA LEU A 256 6.85 12.44 16.92
C LEU A 256 5.34 12.53 16.60
N ASP A 257 4.98 13.17 15.49
CA ASP A 257 3.59 13.39 15.08
C ASP A 257 2.87 12.07 14.75
N THR A 258 2.01 11.62 15.65
CA THR A 258 1.23 10.36 15.53
C THR A 258 0.16 10.41 14.44
N GLN A 259 -0.17 11.57 13.89
CA GLN A 259 -1.08 11.71 12.74
C GLN A 259 -0.31 11.60 11.42
N LYS A 260 0.95 12.03 11.43
CA LYS A 260 1.85 12.00 10.27
C LYS A 260 2.41 10.60 10.02
N TYR A 261 2.72 9.83 11.08
CA TYR A 261 3.42 8.55 11.01
C TYR A 261 2.54 7.36 11.41
N SER A 262 2.81 6.20 10.84
CA SER A 262 2.06 4.95 11.06
C SER A 262 2.93 3.76 10.67
N THR A 263 2.49 2.53 10.94
CA THR A 263 3.18 1.30 10.51
C THR A 263 3.56 1.30 9.03
N HIS A 264 2.67 1.82 8.16
CA HIS A 264 2.97 1.94 6.73
C HIS A 264 4.05 2.98 6.45
N LYS A 265 4.10 4.06 7.23
CA LYS A 265 5.14 5.08 7.11
C LYS A 265 6.50 4.60 7.63
N LEU A 266 6.55 3.70 8.62
CA LEU A 266 7.80 3.04 9.02
C LEU A 266 8.38 2.17 7.89
N ARG A 267 7.55 1.48 7.13
CA ARG A 267 7.99 0.79 5.91
C ARG A 267 8.52 1.78 4.85
N HIS A 268 7.87 2.93 4.68
CA HIS A 268 8.39 3.99 3.80
C HIS A 268 9.74 4.52 4.31
N THR A 269 9.88 4.66 5.62
CA THR A 269 11.16 5.03 6.26
C THR A 269 12.26 4.04 5.90
N ALA A 270 12.05 2.75 6.14
CA ALA A 270 13.01 1.71 5.79
C ALA A 270 13.43 1.79 4.30
N ALA A 271 12.45 1.86 3.41
CA ALA A 271 12.69 1.96 1.97
C ALA A 271 13.52 3.20 1.60
N THR A 272 13.17 4.36 2.15
CA THR A 272 13.85 5.62 1.87
C THR A 272 15.27 5.63 2.43
N LEU A 273 15.47 5.11 3.65
CA LEU A 273 16.80 5.04 4.26
C LEU A 273 17.70 4.06 3.51
N MET A 274 17.21 2.88 3.09
CA MET A 274 17.95 1.95 2.24
C MET A 274 18.36 2.59 0.92
N TYR A 275 17.45 3.32 0.27
CA TYR A 275 17.72 3.98 -1.01
C TYR A 275 18.74 5.11 -0.86
N LYS A 276 18.51 6.03 0.11
CA LYS A 276 19.32 7.24 0.27
C LYS A 276 20.71 6.97 0.86
N HIS A 277 20.80 6.08 1.84
CA HIS A 277 22.03 5.83 2.60
C HIS A 277 22.66 4.48 2.31
N GLY A 278 21.88 3.48 1.89
CA GLY A 278 22.37 2.14 1.57
C GLY A 278 22.82 1.98 0.11
N HIS A 279 22.65 3.01 -0.74
CA HIS A 279 22.96 2.96 -2.17
C HIS A 279 22.34 1.77 -2.91
N VAL A 280 21.19 1.30 -2.44
CA VAL A 280 20.47 0.16 -3.01
C VAL A 280 19.80 0.60 -4.31
N ASP A 281 20.03 -0.11 -5.40
CA ASP A 281 19.32 0.19 -6.65
C ASP A 281 17.82 -0.10 -6.54
N ILE A 282 17.02 0.53 -7.42
CA ILE A 282 15.56 0.50 -7.35
C ILE A 282 14.99 -0.92 -7.53
N ARG A 283 15.66 -1.80 -8.30
CA ARG A 283 15.19 -3.17 -8.53
C ARG A 283 15.48 -4.04 -7.31
N ALA A 284 16.65 -3.88 -6.71
CA ALA A 284 16.96 -4.54 -5.43
C ALA A 284 16.00 -4.08 -4.33
N LEU A 285 15.72 -2.77 -4.24
CA LEU A 285 14.73 -2.23 -3.31
C LEU A 285 13.33 -2.79 -3.57
N GLN A 286 12.92 -2.90 -4.85
CA GLN A 286 11.65 -3.52 -5.24
C GLN A 286 11.57 -4.98 -4.75
N ALA A 287 12.64 -5.76 -4.93
CA ALA A 287 12.71 -7.14 -4.47
C ALA A 287 12.63 -7.25 -2.94
N ILE A 288 13.42 -6.45 -2.21
CA ILE A 288 13.42 -6.39 -0.73
C ILE A 288 12.01 -6.08 -0.21
N LEU A 289 11.34 -5.09 -0.80
CA LEU A 289 10.00 -4.69 -0.38
C LEU A 289 8.90 -5.65 -0.90
N GLY A 290 9.15 -6.42 -1.93
CA GLY A 290 8.14 -7.28 -2.58
C GLY A 290 7.03 -6.44 -3.24
N HIS A 291 7.40 -5.44 -4.04
CA HIS A 291 6.48 -4.65 -4.84
C HIS A 291 6.26 -5.34 -6.20
N GLU A 292 5.00 -5.56 -6.57
CA GLU A 292 4.63 -6.18 -7.86
C GLU A 292 4.97 -5.26 -9.06
N SER A 293 4.98 -3.93 -8.84
CA SER A 293 5.28 -2.94 -9.86
C SER A 293 6.40 -2.03 -9.40
N ILE A 294 7.34 -1.74 -10.32
CA ILE A 294 8.43 -0.79 -10.09
C ILE A 294 7.89 0.61 -9.79
N ALA A 295 6.78 1.03 -10.41
CA ALA A 295 6.11 2.29 -10.14
C ALA A 295 5.77 2.51 -8.65
N THR A 296 5.56 1.43 -7.90
CA THR A 296 5.35 1.52 -6.44
C THR A 296 6.66 1.83 -5.69
N THR A 297 7.80 1.54 -6.29
CA THR A 297 9.13 1.78 -5.72
C THR A 297 9.72 3.11 -6.21
N GLU A 298 9.33 3.58 -7.39
CA GLU A 298 9.76 4.87 -7.96
C GLU A 298 9.42 6.07 -7.07
N ILE A 299 8.44 5.96 -6.17
CA ILE A 299 8.14 7.01 -5.19
C ILE A 299 9.30 7.32 -4.24
N TYR A 300 10.30 6.43 -4.15
CA TYR A 300 11.51 6.64 -3.35
C TYR A 300 12.67 7.25 -4.15
N THR A 301 12.54 7.30 -5.48
CA THR A 301 13.58 7.79 -6.42
C THR A 301 13.45 9.28 -6.73
N HIS A 302 12.70 10.04 -5.93
CA HIS A 302 12.79 11.48 -6.03
C HIS A 302 14.24 11.88 -5.75
N ILE A 303 14.93 12.11 -6.86
CA ILE A 303 16.37 12.31 -6.97
C ILE A 303 16.71 13.54 -6.15
N ASP A 304 17.54 13.34 -5.15
CA ASP A 304 18.24 14.40 -4.45
C ASP A 304 19.27 14.97 -5.42
N ASP A 305 19.35 16.28 -5.59
CA ASP A 305 20.36 16.91 -6.47
C ASP A 305 21.77 16.42 -6.15
N ASP A 306 22.03 16.05 -4.89
CA ASP A 306 23.30 15.44 -4.46
C ASP A 306 23.56 14.04 -5.04
N GLN A 307 22.53 13.24 -5.32
CA GLN A 307 22.70 11.96 -5.99
C GLN A 307 23.02 12.13 -7.48
N LEU A 308 22.39 13.10 -8.12
CA LEU A 308 22.71 13.46 -9.52
C LEU A 308 24.15 13.96 -9.63
N ARG A 309 24.56 14.84 -8.73
CA ARG A 309 25.92 15.37 -8.69
C ARG A 309 26.94 14.24 -8.48
N ARG A 310 26.74 13.38 -7.48
CA ARG A 310 27.61 12.24 -7.21
C ARG A 310 27.66 11.26 -8.39
N ALA A 311 26.55 10.98 -9.06
CA ALA A 311 26.52 10.13 -10.24
C ALA A 311 27.35 10.70 -11.38
N VAL A 312 27.30 12.03 -11.61
CA VAL A 312 28.13 12.71 -12.61
C VAL A 312 29.60 12.71 -12.20
N GLU A 313 29.89 12.99 -10.93
CA GLU A 313 31.26 13.02 -10.39
C GLU A 313 31.91 11.62 -10.39
N SER A 314 31.12 10.55 -10.17
CA SER A 314 31.60 9.16 -10.23
C SER A 314 31.86 8.61 -11.64
N ASN A 315 31.54 9.39 -12.69
CA ASN A 315 31.86 8.99 -14.05
C ASN A 315 33.41 8.84 -14.19
N PRO A 316 33.92 7.68 -14.66
CA PRO A 316 35.35 7.47 -14.82
C PRO A 316 36.06 8.52 -15.67
N LEU A 317 35.33 9.25 -16.50
CA LEU A 317 35.84 10.33 -17.33
C LEU A 317 35.73 11.72 -16.68
N SER A 318 35.17 11.85 -15.48
CA SER A 318 34.97 13.14 -14.81
C SER A 318 36.28 13.89 -14.53
N SER A 319 37.37 13.15 -14.31
CA SER A 319 38.73 13.67 -14.12
C SER A 319 39.59 13.70 -15.40
N TYR A 320 39.04 13.28 -16.55
CA TYR A 320 39.80 13.24 -17.80
C TYR A 320 39.85 14.61 -18.47
N SER A 321 40.94 15.33 -18.31
CA SER A 321 41.28 16.55 -19.03
C SER A 321 42.11 16.21 -20.28
N GLY A 322 41.45 15.66 -21.31
CA GLY A 322 42.10 15.41 -22.61
C GLY A 322 42.59 16.73 -23.23
N ARG A 323 43.84 16.79 -23.65
CA ARG A 323 44.38 17.92 -24.41
C ARG A 323 43.63 18.03 -25.74
N LEU A 324 42.82 19.08 -25.89
CA LEU A 324 42.32 19.49 -27.20
C LEU A 324 43.54 19.70 -28.09
N LYS A 325 43.70 18.90 -29.15
CA LYS A 325 44.70 19.17 -30.19
C LYS A 325 44.44 20.56 -30.74
N GLN A 326 45.37 21.50 -30.47
CA GLN A 326 45.33 22.82 -31.09
C GLN A 326 45.32 22.60 -32.60
N ARG A 327 44.26 23.07 -33.29
CA ARG A 327 44.24 23.17 -34.75
C ARG A 327 45.38 24.11 -35.12
N GLY A 328 46.43 23.57 -35.77
CA GLY A 328 47.54 24.34 -36.32
C GLY A 328 46.99 25.42 -37.24
N LYS A 329 47.33 26.67 -36.98
CA LYS A 329 47.20 27.76 -37.92
C LYS A 329 48.17 27.46 -39.07
N THR A 330 47.62 27.01 -40.19
CA THR A 330 48.38 27.05 -41.49
C THR A 330 48.65 28.49 -41.85
N SER A 331 49.86 28.97 -41.61
CA SER A 331 50.36 30.20 -42.19
C SER A 331 50.45 30.03 -43.70
N LYS A 332 49.61 30.72 -44.46
CA LYS A 332 49.78 30.94 -45.88
C LYS A 332 50.97 31.89 -46.03
N ALA A 333 52.13 31.38 -46.47
CA ALA A 333 53.18 32.18 -47.05
C ALA A 333 52.68 32.58 -48.42
N GLY A 334 52.53 33.91 -48.67
CA GLY A 334 52.30 34.47 -49.96
C GLY A 334 53.60 34.46 -50.77
N PRO A 335 53.54 34.44 -52.12
CA PRO A 335 54.72 34.50 -52.95
C PRO A 335 55.29 35.92 -52.94
N GLN A 336 56.60 36.01 -52.76
CA GLN A 336 57.41 37.21 -53.14
C GLN A 336 57.87 37.02 -54.52
N ASP A 337 57.64 38.07 -55.34
CA ASP A 337 58.38 38.35 -56.52
C ASP A 337 59.77 38.87 -56.24
#